data_f8c8ae35a7581f0dd123ac387e8c6cf8
#
_entry.id   f8c8ae35a7581f0dd123ac387e8c6cf8
#
_cell.length_a   1.000
_cell.length_b   1.000
_cell.length_c   1.000
_cell.angle_alpha   90.00
_cell.angle_beta   90.00
_cell.angle_gamma   90.00
#
_symmetry.space_group_name_H-M   'P 1'
#
loop_
_entity.id
_entity.type
_entity.pdbx_description
1 polymer ?
#
loop_
_entity_poly.entity_id
_entity_poly.type
_entity_poly.pdbx_seq_one_letter_code
_entity_poly.pdbx_strand_id
1 'polypeptide(L)'
;IEVRSADPACNPYLAITLLLNAALEGIQNHMVPAEEYVGSAYQKQHGKTLPQSLFDAIELAKNSEFVSSIVPKRLLEYFLEAKLADWRSYEDAGDKHLASRLPFFLTT
;
A
#
# COMPACT_ATOMS: atom_id res chain seq x y z
N ILE A 1 11.31 -14.87 -2.67
CA ILE A 1 10.82 -13.55 -3.17
C ILE A 1 10.88 -12.58 -2.02
N GLU A 2 11.43 -11.41 -2.25
CA GLU A 2 11.48 -10.29 -1.30
C GLU A 2 10.71 -9.13 -1.90
N VAL A 3 9.73 -8.61 -1.16
CA VAL A 3 8.93 -7.44 -1.56
C VAL A 3 9.18 -6.32 -0.56
N ARG A 4 9.82 -5.24 -1.01
CA ARG A 4 10.18 -4.08 -0.18
C ARG A 4 9.22 -2.89 -0.32
N SER A 5 8.18 -3.02 -1.12
CA SER A 5 7.22 -1.94 -1.37
C SER A 5 6.13 -1.82 -0.30
N ALA A 6 5.94 -2.85 0.52
CA ALA A 6 4.96 -2.81 1.59
C ALA A 6 5.50 -2.03 2.80
N ASP A 7 4.62 -1.21 3.40
CA ASP A 7 4.93 -0.52 4.65
C ASP A 7 5.05 -1.53 5.80
N PRO A 8 6.03 -1.39 6.72
CA PRO A 8 6.16 -2.28 7.89
C PRO A 8 4.92 -2.34 8.78
N ALA A 9 4.10 -1.31 8.76
CA ALA A 9 2.85 -1.22 9.52
C ALA A 9 1.62 -1.67 8.72
N CYS A 10 1.80 -2.26 7.54
CA CYS A 10 0.69 -2.77 6.76
C CYS A 10 0.00 -3.95 7.46
N ASN A 11 -1.30 -4.14 7.19
CA ASN A 11 -2.00 -5.35 7.60
C ASN A 11 -1.41 -6.56 6.83
N PRO A 12 -0.73 -7.50 7.50
CA PRO A 12 -0.03 -8.61 6.82
C PRO A 12 -0.99 -9.55 6.09
N TYR A 13 -2.20 -9.72 6.57
CA TYR A 13 -3.19 -10.58 5.91
C TYR A 13 -3.62 -10.01 4.57
N LEU A 14 -3.90 -8.69 4.51
CA LEU A 14 -4.24 -8.01 3.26
C LEU A 14 -3.04 -7.96 2.32
N ALA A 15 -1.86 -7.61 2.82
CA ALA A 15 -0.64 -7.51 2.02
C ALA A 15 -0.29 -8.86 1.38
N ILE A 16 -0.26 -9.94 2.15
CA ILE A 16 0.05 -11.28 1.65
C ILE A 16 -1.02 -11.74 0.65
N THR A 17 -2.30 -11.51 0.94
CA THR A 17 -3.39 -11.88 0.04
C THR A 17 -3.24 -11.18 -1.32
N LEU A 18 -3.00 -9.88 -1.34
CA LEU A 18 -2.82 -9.13 -2.58
C LEU A 18 -1.56 -9.56 -3.33
N LEU A 19 -0.45 -9.79 -2.64
CA LEU A 19 0.80 -10.24 -3.27
C LEU A 19 0.67 -11.62 -3.91
N LEU A 20 0.01 -12.56 -3.23
CA LEU A 20 -0.21 -13.89 -3.79
C LEU A 20 -1.13 -13.85 -5.02
N ASN A 21 -2.19 -13.06 -4.97
CA ASN A 21 -3.08 -12.90 -6.12
C ASN A 21 -2.39 -12.20 -7.30
N ALA A 22 -1.56 -11.17 -7.05
CA ALA A 22 -0.76 -10.55 -8.10
C ALA A 22 0.22 -11.54 -8.74
N ALA A 23 0.86 -12.40 -7.94
CA ALA A 23 1.75 -13.44 -8.46
C ALA A 23 0.99 -14.47 -9.31
N LEU A 24 -0.18 -14.90 -8.86
CA LEU A 24 -1.04 -15.83 -9.61
C LEU A 24 -1.52 -15.22 -10.94
N GLU A 25 -1.95 -13.97 -10.93
CA GLU A 25 -2.34 -13.24 -12.14
C GLU A 25 -1.18 -13.13 -13.13
N GLY A 26 0.03 -12.83 -12.64
CA GLY A 26 1.23 -12.79 -13.46
C GLY A 26 1.53 -14.12 -14.15
N ILE A 27 1.36 -15.25 -13.42
CA ILE A 27 1.55 -16.59 -13.97
C ILE A 27 0.46 -16.93 -15.00
N GLN A 28 -0.81 -16.70 -14.65
CA GLN A 28 -1.95 -17.01 -15.51
C GLN A 28 -1.94 -16.24 -16.82
N ASN A 29 -1.52 -14.99 -16.77
CA ASN A 29 -1.47 -14.10 -17.94
C ASN A 29 -0.12 -14.14 -18.66
N HIS A 30 0.81 -15.01 -18.26
CA HIS A 30 2.16 -15.11 -18.84
C HIS A 30 2.87 -13.75 -18.89
N MET A 31 2.72 -12.94 -17.85
CA MET A 31 3.30 -11.60 -17.80
C MET A 31 4.82 -11.66 -17.78
N VAL A 32 5.46 -10.90 -18.66
CA VAL A 32 6.92 -10.79 -18.70
C VAL A 32 7.33 -9.60 -17.84
N PRO A 33 8.24 -9.77 -16.88
CA PRO A 33 8.76 -8.66 -16.09
C PRO A 33 9.44 -7.61 -16.97
N ALA A 34 9.48 -6.36 -16.49
CA ALA A 34 10.29 -5.34 -17.13
C ALA A 34 11.79 -5.73 -17.12
N GLU A 35 12.56 -5.13 -18.01
CA GLU A 35 14.01 -5.36 -18.07
C GLU A 35 14.66 -5.00 -16.72
N GLU A 36 15.74 -5.72 -16.40
CA GLU A 36 16.52 -5.49 -15.21
C GLU A 36 17.06 -4.05 -15.19
N TYR A 37 16.86 -3.38 -14.06
CA TYR A 37 17.41 -2.06 -13.86
C TYR A 37 18.81 -2.15 -13.25
N VAL A 38 19.81 -1.61 -13.98
CA VAL A 38 21.19 -1.54 -13.50
C VAL A 38 21.49 -0.13 -13.03
N GLY A 39 21.79 0.04 -11.73
CA GLY A 39 22.12 1.31 -11.09
C GLY A 39 21.24 1.67 -9.90
N SER A 40 21.25 2.93 -9.49
CA SER A 40 20.42 3.42 -8.39
C SER A 40 19.03 3.80 -8.86
N ALA A 41 18.00 3.08 -8.41
CA ALA A 41 16.60 3.37 -8.72
C ALA A 41 16.15 4.78 -8.26
N TYR A 42 16.87 5.40 -7.32
CA TYR A 42 16.60 6.76 -6.85
C TYR A 42 17.04 7.86 -7.82
N GLN A 43 17.92 7.54 -8.76
CA GLN A 43 18.46 8.50 -9.72
C GLN A 43 17.68 8.57 -11.03
N LYS A 44 16.81 7.60 -11.30
CA LYS A 44 16.08 7.49 -12.55
C LYS A 44 14.59 7.46 -12.30
N GLN A 45 13.92 8.56 -12.56
CA GLN A 45 12.46 8.65 -12.56
C GLN A 45 11.89 7.98 -13.83
N HIS A 46 11.97 6.67 -13.91
CA HIS A 46 11.32 5.91 -14.97
C HIS A 46 10.23 5.02 -14.39
N GLY A 47 8.98 5.35 -14.68
CA GLY A 47 7.83 4.55 -14.35
C GLY A 47 6.95 5.13 -13.22
N LYS A 48 5.97 4.34 -12.79
CA LYS A 48 5.08 4.68 -11.69
C LYS A 48 5.83 4.60 -10.36
N THR A 49 5.77 5.66 -9.57
CA THR A 49 6.30 5.67 -8.20
C THR A 49 5.25 5.14 -7.22
N LEU A 50 5.73 4.67 -6.06
CA LEU A 50 4.84 4.38 -4.94
C LEU A 50 4.15 5.67 -4.45
N PRO A 51 2.95 5.56 -3.85
CA PRO A 51 2.27 6.70 -3.24
C PRO A 51 3.19 7.41 -2.24
N GLN A 52 3.14 8.72 -2.23
CA GLN A 52 4.00 9.54 -1.35
C GLN A 52 3.35 9.82 0.01
N SER A 53 2.06 9.57 0.14
CA SER A 53 1.29 9.78 1.36
C SER A 53 0.30 8.64 1.59
N LEU A 54 -0.17 8.50 2.83
CA LEU A 54 -1.25 7.58 3.16
C LEU A 54 -2.53 7.94 2.40
N PHE A 55 -2.81 9.23 2.20
CA PHE A 55 -3.97 9.67 1.43
C PHE A 55 -3.91 9.19 -0.02
N ASP A 56 -2.77 9.36 -0.69
CA ASP A 56 -2.57 8.88 -2.06
C ASP A 56 -2.72 7.36 -2.15
N ALA A 57 -2.22 6.63 -1.16
CA ALA A 57 -2.37 5.17 -1.09
C ALA A 57 -3.84 4.74 -0.93
N ILE A 58 -4.63 5.46 -0.11
CA ILE A 58 -6.05 5.23 0.06
C ILE A 58 -6.79 5.44 -1.26
N GLU A 59 -6.54 6.55 -1.96
CA GLU A 59 -7.20 6.85 -3.23
C GLU A 59 -6.84 5.84 -4.33
N LEU A 60 -5.59 5.41 -4.39
CA LEU A 60 -5.17 4.34 -5.31
C LEU A 60 -5.86 3.01 -5.01
N ALA A 61 -5.93 2.61 -3.74
CA ALA A 61 -6.58 1.36 -3.34
C ALA A 61 -8.09 1.39 -3.63
N LYS A 62 -8.75 2.53 -3.37
CA LYS A 62 -10.18 2.74 -3.61
C LYS A 62 -10.55 2.61 -5.09
N ASN A 63 -9.68 3.09 -5.98
CA ASN A 63 -9.90 3.10 -7.42
C ASN A 63 -9.29 1.89 -8.15
N SER A 64 -8.70 0.95 -7.41
CA SER A 64 -8.06 -0.24 -7.99
C SER A 64 -9.06 -1.35 -8.28
N GLU A 65 -9.24 -1.68 -9.55
CA GLU A 65 -10.03 -2.86 -9.97
C GLU A 65 -9.41 -4.15 -9.43
N PHE A 66 -8.08 -4.26 -9.41
CA PHE A 66 -7.38 -5.41 -8.86
C PHE A 66 -7.69 -5.60 -7.37
N VAL A 67 -7.57 -4.56 -6.56
CA VAL A 67 -7.85 -4.64 -5.12
C VAL A 67 -9.32 -5.00 -4.86
N SER A 68 -10.24 -4.35 -5.57
CA SER A 68 -11.70 -4.57 -5.41
C SER A 68 -12.15 -5.97 -5.89
N SER A 69 -11.42 -6.59 -6.79
CA SER A 69 -11.71 -7.96 -7.24
C SER A 69 -11.32 -9.04 -6.20
N ILE A 70 -10.35 -8.72 -5.32
CA ILE A 70 -9.78 -9.67 -4.36
C ILE A 70 -10.35 -9.45 -2.96
N VAL A 71 -10.41 -8.19 -2.52
CA VAL A 71 -10.86 -7.84 -1.16
C VAL A 71 -12.36 -7.61 -1.16
N PRO A 72 -13.13 -8.32 -0.30
CA PRO A 72 -14.57 -8.11 -0.19
C PRO A 72 -14.90 -6.63 0.06
N LYS A 73 -15.86 -6.11 -0.69
CA LYS A 73 -16.24 -4.69 -0.69
C LYS A 73 -16.38 -4.11 0.72
N ARG A 74 -17.14 -4.77 1.58
CA ARG A 74 -17.37 -4.33 2.96
C ARG A 74 -16.09 -4.23 3.78
N LEU A 75 -15.16 -5.20 3.61
CA LEU A 75 -13.88 -5.18 4.30
C LEU A 75 -13.00 -4.04 3.80
N LEU A 76 -12.97 -3.84 2.49
CA LEU A 76 -12.21 -2.75 1.88
C LEU A 76 -12.71 -1.39 2.36
N GLU A 77 -14.02 -1.17 2.36
CA GLU A 77 -14.64 0.07 2.84
C GLU A 77 -14.24 0.36 4.30
N TYR A 78 -14.40 -0.61 5.20
CA TYR A 78 -14.00 -0.46 6.60
C TYR A 78 -12.51 -0.15 6.77
N PHE A 79 -11.68 -0.86 6.02
CA PHE A 79 -10.23 -0.65 6.10
C PHE A 79 -9.83 0.75 5.61
N LEU A 80 -10.38 1.20 4.49
CA LEU A 80 -10.09 2.51 3.93
C LEU A 80 -10.64 3.64 4.81
N GLU A 81 -11.81 3.49 5.40
CA GLU A 81 -12.37 4.46 6.36
C GLU A 81 -11.48 4.59 7.60
N ALA A 82 -11.01 3.48 8.16
CA ALA A 82 -10.08 3.50 9.30
C ALA A 82 -8.78 4.21 8.94
N LYS A 83 -8.20 3.91 7.77
CA LYS A 83 -6.97 4.58 7.30
C LYS A 83 -7.17 6.07 7.00
N LEU A 84 -8.35 6.46 6.52
CA LEU A 84 -8.68 7.87 6.34
C LEU A 84 -8.83 8.61 7.68
N ALA A 85 -9.34 7.95 8.70
CA ALA A 85 -9.38 8.51 10.06
C ALA A 85 -7.95 8.69 10.62
N ASP A 86 -7.06 7.71 10.43
CA ASP A 86 -5.64 7.81 10.79
C ASP A 86 -4.98 9.03 10.10
N TRP A 87 -5.23 9.19 8.79
CA TRP A 87 -4.72 10.33 8.03
C TRP A 87 -5.20 11.68 8.55
N ARG A 88 -6.51 11.81 8.83
CA ARG A 88 -7.08 13.05 9.38
C ARG A 88 -6.48 13.38 10.75
N SER A 89 -6.36 12.40 11.64
CA SER A 89 -5.69 12.59 12.92
C SER A 89 -4.26 13.06 12.78
N TYR A 90 -3.54 12.56 11.78
CA TYR A 90 -2.18 13.02 11.48
C TYR A 90 -2.15 14.46 10.95
N GLU A 91 -3.07 14.85 10.08
CA GLU A 91 -3.16 16.22 9.56
C GLU A 91 -3.48 17.24 10.64
N ASP A 92 -4.38 16.89 11.56
CA ASP A 92 -4.83 17.76 12.67
C ASP A 92 -3.80 17.84 13.81
N ALA A 93 -2.82 16.95 13.84
CA ALA A 93 -1.83 16.92 14.91
C ALA A 93 -0.85 18.09 14.82
N GLY A 94 -0.64 18.79 15.95
CA GLY A 94 0.34 19.87 16.07
C GLY A 94 1.81 19.36 15.95
N ASP A 95 2.08 18.17 16.47
CA ASP A 95 3.36 17.46 16.32
C ASP A 95 3.19 16.24 15.43
N LYS A 96 3.49 16.40 14.14
CA LYS A 96 3.35 15.35 13.13
C LYS A 96 4.30 14.16 13.37
N HIS A 97 5.45 14.39 13.99
CA HIS A 97 6.40 13.32 14.29
C HIS A 97 5.87 12.40 15.40
N LEU A 98 5.25 12.98 16.43
CA LEU A 98 4.62 12.21 17.51
C LEU A 98 3.35 11.51 16.99
N ALA A 99 2.52 12.21 16.22
CA ALA A 99 1.30 11.68 15.65
C ALA A 99 1.51 10.47 14.75
N SER A 100 2.62 10.42 14.01
CA SER A 100 2.95 9.27 13.15
C SER A 100 3.35 8.01 13.93
N ARG A 101 3.72 8.14 15.20
CA ARG A 101 4.19 7.03 16.04
C ARG A 101 3.15 6.51 17.02
N LEU A 102 2.31 7.39 17.58
CA LEU A 102 1.37 7.05 18.63
C LEU A 102 0.39 5.89 18.28
N PRO A 103 -0.22 5.82 17.08
CA PRO A 103 -1.13 4.74 16.74
C PRO A 103 -0.51 3.35 16.84
N PHE A 104 0.80 3.22 16.54
CA PHE A 104 1.49 1.93 16.57
C PHE A 104 1.81 1.44 17.98
N PHE A 105 2.02 2.34 18.91
CA PHE A 105 2.39 1.97 20.28
C PHE A 105 1.17 1.79 21.22
N LEU A 106 0.01 2.31 20.84
CA LEU A 106 -1.19 2.29 21.68
C LEU A 106 -2.22 1.21 21.29
N THR A 107 -2.04 0.56 20.14
CA THR A 107 -2.98 -0.45 19.61
C THR A 107 -2.42 -1.87 19.56
N THR A 108 -1.27 -2.10 20.16
CA THR A 108 -0.69 -3.45 20.33
C THR A 108 -1.01 -4.05 21.68
#